data_d2522ee3244050d140620f5d5dcc971d
#
_entry.id   d2522ee3244050d140620f5d5dcc971d
#
_cell.length_a   1.000
_cell.length_b   1.000
_cell.length_c   1.000
_cell.angle_alpha   90.00
_cell.angle_beta   90.00
_cell.angle_gamma   90.00
#
_symmetry.space_group_name_H-M   'P 1'
#
loop_
_entity.id
_entity.type
_entity.pdbx_description
1 polymer ?
#
loop_
_entity_poly.entity_id
_entity_poly.type
_entity_poly.pdbx_seq_one_letter_code
_entity_poly.pdbx_strand_id
1 'polypeptide(L)'
;MIDKILPLINSLIKSKIIKDSKLVLCVVIILCTLYFSNYVERYLNETIKKTVRIEISNAFNQREKERSEKHAELVNTALTIPPKIDNELRKLQQTLKADRAFFCEYGNSLTSLSGNLFTYFTMRNEQNASGVAGIKQQYQQQSTDNFRFNVELNEKKVYNLLDIENIKESDPILYTMLKKNGDKQLFLYLIEIDGTPRGFIGISYSKESPLSHDQMFYYITTCARAIIDLAIVKGN
;
A
#
# COMPACT_ATOMS: atom_id res chain seq x y z
N MET A 1 -6.14 -58.57 7.56
CA MET A 1 -6.29 -58.79 9.03
C MET A 1 -7.17 -59.99 9.32
N ILE A 2 -8.30 -60.17 8.66
CA ILE A 2 -9.18 -61.36 8.78
C ILE A 2 -8.44 -62.63 8.50
N ASP A 3 -7.59 -62.68 7.46
CA ASP A 3 -6.81 -63.84 7.06
C ASP A 3 -5.76 -64.30 8.10
N LYS A 4 -5.35 -63.39 9.00
CA LYS A 4 -4.45 -63.72 10.12
C LYS A 4 -5.21 -64.17 11.39
N ILE A 5 -6.48 -63.75 11.52
CA ILE A 5 -7.33 -64.05 12.69
C ILE A 5 -8.03 -65.39 12.50
N LEU A 6 -8.44 -65.73 11.28
CA LEU A 6 -9.14 -66.97 10.95
C LEU A 6 -8.37 -68.24 11.36
N PRO A 7 -7.05 -68.36 11.10
CA PRO A 7 -6.26 -69.49 11.59
C PRO A 7 -6.17 -69.59 13.10
N LEU A 8 -6.12 -68.42 13.79
CA LEU A 8 -6.10 -68.38 15.27
C LEU A 8 -7.43 -68.85 15.87
N ILE A 9 -8.57 -68.41 15.27
CA ILE A 9 -9.92 -68.86 15.68
C ILE A 9 -10.05 -70.39 15.46
N ASN A 10 -9.63 -70.88 14.31
CA ASN A 10 -9.67 -72.32 14.01
C ASN A 10 -8.77 -73.14 14.93
N SER A 11 -7.62 -72.64 15.35
CA SER A 11 -6.73 -73.25 16.33
C SER A 11 -7.37 -73.25 17.72
N LEU A 12 -8.01 -72.21 18.14
CA LEU A 12 -8.75 -72.07 19.40
C LEU A 12 -9.97 -73.02 19.44
N ILE A 13 -10.72 -73.15 18.35
CA ILE A 13 -11.86 -74.04 18.21
C ILE A 13 -11.43 -75.50 18.29
N LYS A 14 -10.27 -75.86 17.75
CA LYS A 14 -9.70 -77.21 17.81
C LYS A 14 -9.09 -77.54 19.15
N SER A 15 -8.70 -76.59 19.98
CA SER A 15 -8.21 -76.83 21.33
C SER A 15 -9.35 -77.26 22.25
N LYS A 16 -9.18 -78.37 23.00
CA LYS A 16 -10.17 -78.94 23.98
C LYS A 16 -10.62 -77.94 25.08
N ILE A 17 -10.10 -76.69 25.01
CA ILE A 17 -10.33 -75.62 26.03
C ILE A 17 -11.70 -74.91 25.85
N ILE A 18 -12.30 -74.94 24.65
CA ILE A 18 -13.57 -74.28 24.41
C ILE A 18 -14.72 -75.29 24.39
N LYS A 19 -15.01 -75.91 25.55
CA LYS A 19 -16.29 -76.63 25.76
C LYS A 19 -17.43 -75.75 26.23
N ASP A 20 -17.14 -74.53 26.60
CA ASP A 20 -18.13 -73.59 27.10
C ASP A 20 -18.58 -72.60 26.00
N SER A 21 -19.81 -72.80 25.54
CA SER A 21 -20.39 -71.98 24.47
C SER A 21 -20.40 -70.43 24.78
N LYS A 22 -20.41 -70.10 26.10
CA LYS A 22 -20.33 -68.71 26.56
C LYS A 22 -18.95 -68.07 26.30
N LEU A 23 -17.90 -68.83 26.44
CA LEU A 23 -16.52 -68.35 26.24
C LEU A 23 -16.25 -68.09 24.75
N VAL A 24 -16.78 -68.93 23.86
CA VAL A 24 -16.72 -68.74 22.41
C VAL A 24 -17.45 -67.46 22.02
N LEU A 25 -18.64 -67.24 22.57
CA LEU A 25 -19.44 -66.05 22.32
C LEU A 25 -18.70 -64.74 22.77
N CYS A 26 -18.07 -64.77 23.95
CA CYS A 26 -17.28 -63.63 24.44
C CYS A 26 -16.08 -63.31 23.52
N VAL A 27 -15.38 -64.32 23.06
CA VAL A 27 -14.23 -64.09 22.12
C VAL A 27 -14.70 -63.50 20.78
N VAL A 28 -15.81 -64.01 20.26
CA VAL A 28 -16.41 -63.44 19.02
C VAL A 28 -16.85 -61.99 19.20
N ILE A 29 -17.51 -61.65 20.32
CA ILE A 29 -17.91 -60.29 20.62
C ILE A 29 -16.67 -59.33 20.70
N ILE A 30 -15.60 -59.75 21.40
CA ILE A 30 -14.37 -58.97 21.51
C ILE A 30 -13.75 -58.76 20.13
N LEU A 31 -13.67 -59.80 19.30
CA LEU A 31 -13.16 -59.65 17.94
C LEU A 31 -14.00 -58.74 17.04
N CYS A 32 -15.29 -58.85 17.15
CA CYS A 32 -16.21 -57.95 16.44
C CYS A 32 -16.12 -56.48 16.90
N THR A 33 -15.97 -56.23 18.20
CA THR A 33 -15.79 -54.88 18.73
C THR A 33 -14.46 -54.27 18.30
N LEU A 34 -13.38 -55.01 18.33
CA LEU A 34 -12.06 -54.59 17.85
C LEU A 34 -12.08 -54.29 16.34
N TYR A 35 -12.72 -55.15 15.56
CA TYR A 35 -12.86 -54.95 14.12
C TYR A 35 -13.68 -53.68 13.80
N PHE A 36 -14.80 -53.51 14.47
CA PHE A 36 -15.68 -52.37 14.29
C PHE A 36 -15.00 -51.04 14.72
N SER A 37 -14.27 -51.06 15.84
CA SER A 37 -13.49 -49.93 16.31
C SER A 37 -12.46 -49.46 15.27
N ASN A 38 -11.66 -50.39 14.72
CA ASN A 38 -10.67 -50.10 13.68
C ASN A 38 -11.31 -49.60 12.37
N TYR A 39 -12.51 -50.09 12.02
CA TYR A 39 -13.24 -49.66 10.84
C TYR A 39 -13.75 -48.23 11.02
N VAL A 40 -14.37 -47.91 12.16
CA VAL A 40 -14.84 -46.56 12.50
C VAL A 40 -13.69 -45.56 12.54
N GLU A 41 -12.58 -45.90 13.15
CA GLU A 41 -11.40 -45.04 13.21
C GLU A 41 -10.88 -44.68 11.80
N ARG A 42 -10.76 -45.67 10.91
CA ARG A 42 -10.35 -45.42 9.52
C ARG A 42 -11.33 -44.50 8.78
N TYR A 43 -12.63 -44.78 8.91
CA TYR A 43 -13.67 -44.01 8.26
C TYR A 43 -13.68 -42.56 8.75
N LEU A 44 -13.58 -42.34 10.06
CA LEU A 44 -13.50 -41.00 10.65
C LEU A 44 -12.25 -40.26 10.19
N ASN A 45 -11.08 -40.91 10.20
CA ASN A 45 -9.82 -40.32 9.76
C ASN A 45 -9.85 -39.92 8.29
N GLU A 46 -10.41 -40.74 7.40
CA GLU A 46 -10.57 -40.38 5.98
C GLU A 46 -11.54 -39.23 5.77
N THR A 47 -12.68 -39.27 6.49
CA THR A 47 -13.70 -38.19 6.40
C THR A 47 -13.15 -36.86 6.91
N ILE A 48 -12.47 -36.86 8.08
CA ILE A 48 -11.84 -35.67 8.65
C ILE A 48 -10.78 -35.13 7.69
N LYS A 49 -9.88 -35.97 7.18
CA LYS A 49 -8.86 -35.55 6.22
C LYS A 49 -9.46 -34.93 4.96
N LYS A 50 -10.55 -35.48 4.45
CA LYS A 50 -11.25 -34.94 3.26
C LYS A 50 -11.88 -33.57 3.55
N THR A 51 -12.59 -33.44 4.68
CA THR A 51 -13.22 -32.18 5.10
C THR A 51 -12.18 -31.09 5.32
N VAL A 52 -11.11 -31.39 6.08
CA VAL A 52 -10.02 -30.44 6.35
C VAL A 52 -9.34 -29.99 5.04
N ARG A 53 -9.11 -30.89 4.09
CA ARG A 53 -8.54 -30.52 2.78
C ARG A 53 -9.47 -29.56 2.01
N ILE A 54 -10.77 -29.81 2.03
CA ILE A 54 -11.75 -28.95 1.34
C ILE A 54 -11.77 -27.57 1.99
N GLU A 55 -11.81 -27.48 3.32
CA GLU A 55 -11.82 -26.22 4.05
C GLU A 55 -10.53 -25.41 3.82
N ILE A 56 -9.38 -26.07 3.88
CA ILE A 56 -8.07 -25.43 3.58
C ILE A 56 -8.05 -24.91 2.14
N SER A 57 -8.51 -25.72 1.17
CA SER A 57 -8.57 -25.31 -0.23
C SER A 57 -9.51 -24.12 -0.44
N ASN A 58 -10.69 -24.12 0.19
CA ASN A 58 -11.63 -23.02 0.12
C ASN A 58 -11.07 -21.74 0.74
N ALA A 59 -10.44 -21.84 1.92
CA ALA A 59 -9.80 -20.71 2.59
C ALA A 59 -8.63 -20.15 1.77
N PHE A 60 -7.85 -21.01 1.12
CA PHE A 60 -6.76 -20.60 0.23
C PHE A 60 -7.30 -19.85 -1.00
N ASN A 61 -8.29 -20.42 -1.68
CA ASN A 61 -8.92 -19.83 -2.88
C ASN A 61 -9.58 -18.49 -2.55
N GLN A 62 -10.21 -18.37 -1.37
CA GLN A 62 -10.81 -17.12 -0.94
C GLN A 62 -9.75 -16.04 -0.71
N ARG A 63 -8.65 -16.37 -0.02
CA ARG A 63 -7.52 -15.43 0.18
C ARG A 63 -6.85 -15.00 -1.13
N GLU A 64 -6.73 -15.91 -2.07
CA GLU A 64 -6.16 -15.60 -3.39
C GLU A 64 -7.08 -14.68 -4.18
N LYS A 65 -8.39 -14.91 -4.12
CA LYS A 65 -9.41 -14.03 -4.71
C LYS A 65 -9.37 -12.62 -4.09
N GLU A 66 -9.37 -12.52 -2.77
CA GLU A 66 -9.26 -11.24 -2.04
C GLU A 66 -7.97 -10.47 -2.40
N ARG A 67 -6.83 -11.19 -2.52
CA ARG A 67 -5.57 -10.59 -2.97
C ARG A 67 -5.64 -10.09 -4.41
N SER A 68 -6.25 -10.87 -5.30
CA SER A 68 -6.41 -10.50 -6.71
C SER A 68 -7.32 -9.28 -6.86
N GLU A 69 -8.45 -9.24 -6.14
CA GLU A 69 -9.38 -8.10 -6.14
C GLU A 69 -8.69 -6.83 -5.60
N LYS A 70 -7.99 -6.94 -4.48
CA LYS A 70 -7.22 -5.82 -3.90
C LYS A 70 -6.11 -5.34 -4.84
N HIS A 71 -5.42 -6.26 -5.50
CA HIS A 71 -4.39 -5.91 -6.49
C HIS A 71 -5.00 -5.20 -7.70
N ALA A 72 -6.11 -5.68 -8.23
CA ALA A 72 -6.83 -5.04 -9.34
C ALA A 72 -7.32 -3.62 -8.96
N GLU A 73 -7.81 -3.43 -7.74
CA GLU A 73 -8.20 -2.13 -7.22
C GLU A 73 -7.00 -1.18 -7.11
N LEU A 74 -5.86 -1.63 -6.58
CA LEU A 74 -4.63 -0.85 -6.49
C LEU A 74 -4.14 -0.42 -7.89
N VAL A 75 -4.13 -1.34 -8.86
CA VAL A 75 -3.75 -1.04 -10.25
C VAL A 75 -4.70 -0.02 -10.87
N ASN A 76 -6.01 -0.20 -10.74
CA ASN A 76 -7.00 0.75 -11.23
C ASN A 76 -6.84 2.13 -10.59
N THR A 77 -6.55 2.18 -9.30
CA THR A 77 -6.26 3.41 -8.56
C THR A 77 -5.01 4.10 -9.11
N ALA A 78 -3.92 3.35 -9.29
CA ALA A 78 -2.67 3.86 -9.84
C ALA A 78 -2.82 4.42 -11.25
N LEU A 79 -3.76 3.92 -12.05
CA LEU A 79 -4.01 4.40 -13.41
C LEU A 79 -4.97 5.58 -13.47
N THR A 80 -5.92 5.70 -12.53
CA THR A 80 -7.02 6.68 -12.62
C THR A 80 -6.77 7.96 -11.83
N ILE A 81 -5.99 7.93 -10.75
CA ILE A 81 -5.74 9.12 -9.92
C ILE A 81 -4.80 10.12 -10.61
N PRO A 82 -3.64 9.75 -11.17
CA PRO A 82 -2.70 10.70 -11.73
C PRO A 82 -3.32 11.62 -12.81
N PRO A 83 -4.13 11.14 -13.76
CA PRO A 83 -4.79 12.03 -14.73
C PRO A 83 -5.76 13.02 -14.10
N LYS A 84 -6.41 12.68 -12.97
CA LYS A 84 -7.28 13.60 -12.25
C LYS A 84 -6.48 14.69 -11.56
N ILE A 85 -5.36 14.34 -10.93
CA ILE A 85 -4.42 15.31 -10.36
C ILE A 85 -3.89 16.23 -11.45
N ASP A 86 -3.51 15.72 -12.61
CA ASP A 86 -3.05 16.50 -13.76
C ASP A 86 -4.10 17.54 -14.20
N ASN A 87 -5.38 17.17 -14.19
CA ASN A 87 -6.46 18.11 -14.51
C ASN A 87 -6.58 19.23 -13.47
N GLU A 88 -6.49 18.95 -12.19
CA GLU A 88 -6.55 19.97 -11.14
C GLU A 88 -5.33 20.90 -11.19
N LEU A 89 -4.13 20.35 -11.40
CA LEU A 89 -2.91 21.16 -11.60
C LEU A 89 -2.99 22.03 -12.86
N ARG A 90 -3.59 21.52 -13.96
CA ARG A 90 -3.78 22.30 -15.18
C ARG A 90 -4.73 23.48 -14.94
N LYS A 91 -5.85 23.26 -14.24
CA LYS A 91 -6.75 24.34 -13.83
C LYS A 91 -6.02 25.39 -12.98
N LEU A 92 -5.24 24.94 -11.99
CA LEU A 92 -4.44 25.80 -11.12
C LEU A 92 -3.45 26.64 -11.95
N GLN A 93 -2.66 25.98 -12.80
CA GLN A 93 -1.66 26.62 -13.67
C GLN A 93 -2.31 27.71 -14.55
N GLN A 94 -3.42 27.39 -15.20
CA GLN A 94 -4.13 28.31 -16.09
C GLN A 94 -4.76 29.49 -15.33
N THR A 95 -5.39 29.23 -14.19
CA THR A 95 -6.04 30.27 -13.37
C THR A 95 -5.02 31.26 -12.82
N LEU A 96 -3.90 30.75 -12.33
CA LEU A 96 -2.83 31.56 -11.76
C LEU A 96 -1.88 32.13 -12.82
N LYS A 97 -2.00 31.70 -14.08
CA LYS A 97 -1.05 32.02 -15.16
C LYS A 97 0.40 31.71 -14.76
N ALA A 98 0.58 30.64 -13.98
CA ALA A 98 1.89 30.21 -13.54
C ALA A 98 2.66 29.55 -14.69
N ASP A 99 3.98 29.62 -14.66
CA ASP A 99 4.80 28.89 -15.62
C ASP A 99 4.72 27.39 -15.37
N ARG A 100 4.67 26.96 -14.09
CA ARG A 100 4.48 25.57 -13.69
C ARG A 100 3.53 25.44 -12.51
N ALA A 101 2.76 24.35 -12.49
CA ALA A 101 2.06 23.83 -11.32
C ALA A 101 2.41 22.36 -11.16
N PHE A 102 2.76 21.94 -9.97
CA PHE A 102 3.23 20.58 -9.73
C PHE A 102 2.79 20.02 -8.38
N PHE A 103 2.76 18.70 -8.29
CA PHE A 103 2.53 17.96 -7.06
C PHE A 103 3.73 17.09 -6.75
N CYS A 104 4.27 17.23 -5.55
CA CYS A 104 5.31 16.38 -4.98
C CYS A 104 4.74 15.55 -3.84
N GLU A 105 5.05 14.26 -3.83
CA GLU A 105 4.66 13.33 -2.79
C GLU A 105 5.85 12.99 -1.90
N TYR A 106 5.64 12.98 -0.58
CA TYR A 106 6.63 12.47 0.36
C TYR A 106 6.62 10.94 0.37
N GLY A 107 7.80 10.35 0.29
CA GLY A 107 8.01 8.91 0.39
C GLY A 107 8.96 8.60 1.55
N ASN A 108 8.68 7.51 2.26
CA ASN A 108 9.61 6.96 3.23
C ASN A 108 10.51 5.95 2.54
N SER A 109 11.83 6.12 2.66
CA SER A 109 12.77 5.09 2.29
C SER A 109 13.44 4.51 3.54
N LEU A 110 14.37 3.60 3.32
CA LEU A 110 15.07 2.82 4.34
C LEU A 110 15.39 3.60 5.63
N THR A 111 15.21 2.94 6.76
CA THR A 111 15.66 3.43 8.07
C THR A 111 17.19 3.53 8.09
N SER A 112 17.74 4.63 8.60
CA SER A 112 19.18 4.76 8.82
C SER A 112 19.66 3.82 9.92
N LEU A 113 20.96 3.61 10.05
CA LEU A 113 21.57 2.86 11.15
C LEU A 113 21.25 3.46 12.54
N SER A 114 20.95 4.76 12.59
CA SER A 114 20.51 5.46 13.81
C SER A 114 18.99 5.36 14.07
N GLY A 115 18.23 4.63 13.23
CA GLY A 115 16.78 4.50 13.35
C GLY A 115 15.98 5.67 12.79
N ASN A 116 16.62 6.69 12.22
CA ASN A 116 15.94 7.83 11.61
C ASN A 116 15.32 7.43 10.25
N LEU A 117 14.12 7.88 10.00
CA LEU A 117 13.47 7.72 8.70
C LEU A 117 14.04 8.75 7.73
N PHE A 118 14.63 8.29 6.64
CA PHE A 118 14.94 9.15 5.51
C PHE A 118 13.65 9.44 4.75
N THR A 119 13.30 10.69 4.64
CA THR A 119 12.16 11.15 3.85
C THR A 119 12.66 11.72 2.54
N TYR A 120 12.04 11.29 1.45
CA TYR A 120 12.25 11.88 0.13
C TYR A 120 10.96 12.54 -0.32
N PHE A 121 11.11 13.46 -1.26
CA PHE A 121 9.98 13.87 -2.09
C PHE A 121 10.25 13.53 -3.55
N THR A 122 9.17 13.28 -4.27
CA THR A 122 9.19 12.95 -5.70
C THR A 122 8.10 13.74 -6.38
N MET A 123 8.43 14.47 -7.43
CA MET A 123 7.44 15.15 -8.25
C MET A 123 6.66 14.11 -9.05
N ARG A 124 5.38 13.94 -8.71
CA ARG A 124 4.49 12.95 -9.32
C ARG A 124 3.81 13.51 -10.57
N ASN A 125 3.36 14.74 -10.49
CA ASN A 125 2.60 15.41 -11.54
C ASN A 125 3.14 16.81 -11.78
N GLU A 126 3.13 17.25 -13.03
CA GLU A 126 3.60 18.56 -13.47
C GLU A 126 2.74 19.04 -14.64
N GLN A 127 2.33 20.30 -14.59
CA GLN A 127 1.66 21.00 -15.69
C GLN A 127 2.39 22.31 -15.98
N ASN A 128 2.76 22.49 -17.23
CA ASN A 128 3.60 23.60 -17.68
C ASN A 128 2.84 24.51 -18.64
N ALA A 129 3.13 25.79 -18.59
CA ALA A 129 2.70 26.75 -19.62
C ALA A 129 3.35 26.41 -20.98
N SER A 130 2.73 26.87 -22.04
CA SER A 130 3.28 26.67 -23.38
C SER A 130 4.69 27.23 -23.50
N GLY A 131 5.63 26.43 -24.00
CA GLY A 131 7.04 26.81 -24.15
C GLY A 131 7.89 26.66 -22.89
N VAL A 132 7.32 26.24 -21.77
CA VAL A 132 8.07 25.96 -20.52
C VAL A 132 8.48 24.49 -20.48
N ALA A 133 9.80 24.23 -20.33
CA ALA A 133 10.32 22.87 -20.25
C ALA A 133 9.94 22.18 -18.96
N GLY A 134 9.63 20.87 -19.03
CA GLY A 134 9.35 20.05 -17.87
C GLY A 134 10.57 19.80 -16.99
N ILE A 135 10.36 19.79 -15.68
CA ILE A 135 11.42 19.59 -14.68
C ILE A 135 11.19 18.34 -13.81
N LYS A 136 10.09 17.65 -14.00
CA LYS A 136 9.69 16.47 -13.20
C LYS A 136 10.81 15.47 -12.98
N GLN A 137 11.63 15.19 -14.00
CA GLN A 137 12.74 14.22 -13.89
C GLN A 137 13.86 14.68 -12.95
N GLN A 138 14.02 15.99 -12.76
CA GLN A 138 15.04 16.55 -11.86
C GLN A 138 14.65 16.40 -10.38
N TYR A 139 13.34 16.25 -10.10
CA TYR A 139 12.79 16.19 -8.74
C TYR A 139 12.30 14.77 -8.38
N GLN A 140 13.04 13.75 -8.83
CA GLN A 140 12.79 12.37 -8.44
C GLN A 140 13.65 12.00 -7.23
N GLN A 141 13.02 11.43 -6.19
CA GLN A 141 13.70 10.91 -4.99
C GLN A 141 14.68 11.89 -4.32
N GLN A 142 14.30 13.15 -4.23
CA GLN A 142 15.10 14.18 -3.58
C GLN A 142 15.00 14.06 -2.06
N SER A 143 16.15 13.96 -1.36
CA SER A 143 16.16 13.94 0.10
C SER A 143 15.63 15.26 0.66
N THR A 144 14.68 15.18 1.59
CA THR A 144 14.11 16.37 2.25
C THR A 144 15.15 17.16 3.04
N ASP A 145 16.20 16.48 3.55
CA ASP A 145 17.25 17.09 4.34
C ASP A 145 18.14 18.05 3.53
N ASN A 146 18.15 17.90 2.20
CA ASN A 146 18.89 18.76 1.30
C ASN A 146 18.23 20.13 1.08
N PHE A 147 16.99 20.33 1.51
CA PHE A 147 16.20 21.52 1.20
C PHE A 147 15.62 22.15 2.47
N ARG A 148 16.10 23.34 2.78
CA ARG A 148 15.66 24.07 3.98
C ARG A 148 14.19 24.47 3.94
N PHE A 149 13.62 24.67 2.76
CA PHE A 149 12.20 25.00 2.62
C PHE A 149 11.27 23.97 3.27
N ASN A 150 11.67 22.69 3.40
CA ASN A 150 10.85 21.64 4.02
C ASN A 150 10.57 21.92 5.50
N VAL A 151 11.51 22.53 6.21
CA VAL A 151 11.33 22.91 7.63
C VAL A 151 10.25 23.99 7.71
N GLU A 152 10.41 25.05 6.94
CA GLU A 152 9.46 26.17 6.93
C GLU A 152 8.07 25.74 6.44
N LEU A 153 8.01 24.90 5.41
CA LEU A 153 6.77 24.35 4.87
C LEU A 153 6.03 23.49 5.91
N ASN A 154 6.76 22.70 6.70
CA ASN A 154 6.16 21.89 7.75
C ASN A 154 5.62 22.73 8.91
N GLU A 155 6.34 23.79 9.29
CA GLU A 155 5.95 24.69 10.39
C GLU A 155 4.78 25.60 9.99
N LYS A 156 4.87 26.26 8.85
CA LYS A 156 3.92 27.30 8.41
C LYS A 156 2.83 26.81 7.47
N LYS A 157 2.93 25.57 6.96
CA LYS A 157 2.06 24.96 5.94
C LYS A 157 2.18 25.62 4.56
N VAL A 158 2.89 26.73 4.48
CA VAL A 158 3.13 27.51 3.27
C VAL A 158 4.59 27.92 3.21
N TYR A 159 5.17 27.85 2.03
CA TYR A 159 6.46 28.45 1.71
C TYR A 159 6.28 29.42 0.54
N ASN A 160 6.66 30.66 0.74
CA ASN A 160 6.52 31.72 -0.25
C ASN A 160 7.86 32.40 -0.52
N LEU A 161 8.39 32.17 -1.70
CA LEU A 161 9.63 32.74 -2.18
C LEU A 161 9.35 33.73 -3.30
N LEU A 162 9.43 35.01 -2.99
CA LEU A 162 9.16 36.09 -3.93
C LEU A 162 10.35 36.39 -4.86
N ASP A 163 11.56 36.06 -4.45
CA ASP A 163 12.77 36.18 -5.25
C ASP A 163 13.78 35.11 -4.84
N ILE A 164 14.23 34.34 -5.82
CA ILE A 164 15.21 33.25 -5.57
C ILE A 164 16.54 33.77 -5.04
N GLU A 165 16.94 35.02 -5.30
CA GLU A 165 18.20 35.58 -4.77
C GLU A 165 18.21 35.64 -3.24
N ASN A 166 17.04 35.68 -2.60
CA ASN A 166 16.91 35.69 -1.14
C ASN A 166 17.36 34.37 -0.46
N ILE A 167 17.41 33.26 -1.18
CA ILE A 167 17.78 31.96 -0.65
C ILE A 167 19.17 31.47 -1.09
N LYS A 168 19.92 32.29 -1.81
CA LYS A 168 21.21 31.93 -2.37
C LYS A 168 22.19 31.36 -1.33
N GLU A 169 22.21 31.96 -0.13
CA GLU A 169 23.10 31.51 0.96
C GLU A 169 22.41 30.49 1.89
N SER A 170 21.09 30.62 2.10
CA SER A 170 20.38 29.82 3.07
C SER A 170 19.91 28.46 2.52
N ASP A 171 19.63 28.35 1.22
CA ASP A 171 19.27 27.09 0.52
C ASP A 171 19.91 27.06 -0.89
N PRO A 172 21.24 26.87 -0.97
CA PRO A 172 21.97 26.96 -2.22
C PRO A 172 21.61 25.86 -3.22
N ILE A 173 21.08 24.73 -2.76
CA ILE A 173 20.64 23.64 -3.62
C ILE A 173 19.35 24.05 -4.33
N LEU A 174 18.34 24.50 -3.59
CA LEU A 174 17.09 25.01 -4.16
C LEU A 174 17.36 26.18 -5.09
N TYR A 175 18.18 27.15 -4.67
CA TYR A 175 18.57 28.28 -5.50
C TYR A 175 19.13 27.84 -6.85
N THR A 176 20.09 26.91 -6.83
CA THR A 176 20.73 26.41 -8.06
C THR A 176 19.74 25.73 -8.98
N MET A 177 18.81 24.94 -8.43
CA MET A 177 17.79 24.25 -9.21
C MET A 177 16.80 25.24 -9.83
N LEU A 178 16.27 26.19 -9.05
CA LEU A 178 15.33 27.20 -9.54
C LEU A 178 15.98 28.09 -10.60
N LYS A 179 17.20 28.55 -10.38
CA LYS A 179 17.96 29.36 -11.33
C LYS A 179 18.19 28.65 -12.66
N LYS A 180 18.59 27.35 -12.60
CA LYS A 180 18.74 26.51 -13.78
C LYS A 180 17.46 26.37 -14.59
N ASN A 181 16.31 26.30 -13.90
CA ASN A 181 14.99 26.16 -14.50
C ASN A 181 14.40 27.49 -14.98
N GLY A 182 15.06 28.61 -14.70
CA GLY A 182 14.59 29.96 -15.03
C GLY A 182 13.48 30.48 -14.11
N ASP A 183 13.25 29.81 -12.99
CA ASP A 183 12.24 30.25 -12.00
C ASP A 183 12.79 31.43 -11.19
N LYS A 184 11.95 32.40 -10.89
CA LYS A 184 12.24 33.55 -10.02
C LYS A 184 11.44 33.53 -8.73
N GLN A 185 10.25 32.96 -8.78
CA GLN A 185 9.34 32.89 -7.65
C GLN A 185 8.84 31.45 -7.48
N LEU A 186 8.64 31.07 -6.23
CA LEU A 186 8.13 29.75 -5.85
C LEU A 186 7.12 29.90 -4.72
N PHE A 187 5.96 29.27 -4.86
CA PHE A 187 4.97 29.16 -3.81
C PHE A 187 4.60 27.70 -3.59
N LEU A 188 4.74 27.19 -2.35
CA LEU A 188 4.43 25.82 -1.97
C LEU A 188 3.36 25.78 -0.90
N TYR A 189 2.50 24.76 -0.95
CA TYR A 189 1.47 24.50 0.04
C TYR A 189 1.53 23.03 0.47
N LEU A 190 1.64 22.77 1.79
CA LEU A 190 1.71 21.43 2.36
C LEU A 190 0.37 20.71 2.26
N ILE A 191 0.40 19.48 1.81
CA ILE A 191 -0.75 18.55 1.86
C ILE A 191 -0.60 17.65 3.07
N GLU A 192 -1.61 17.67 3.93
CA GLU A 192 -1.72 16.79 5.09
C GLU A 192 -3.00 15.98 5.03
N ILE A 193 -2.92 14.73 5.46
CA ILE A 193 -4.07 13.84 5.67
C ILE A 193 -3.96 13.34 7.12
N ASP A 194 -4.99 13.58 7.90
CA ASP A 194 -5.05 13.24 9.34
C ASP A 194 -3.84 13.77 10.13
N GLY A 195 -3.44 15.00 9.84
CA GLY A 195 -2.30 15.67 10.48
C GLY A 195 -0.92 15.14 10.07
N THR A 196 -0.87 14.20 9.11
CA THR A 196 0.37 13.65 8.59
C THR A 196 0.72 14.28 7.25
N PRO A 197 1.90 14.91 7.09
CA PRO A 197 2.38 15.40 5.81
C PRO A 197 2.46 14.28 4.75
N ARG A 198 1.83 14.52 3.60
CA ARG A 198 1.82 13.57 2.48
C ARG A 198 2.56 14.08 1.25
N GLY A 199 2.76 15.38 1.16
CA GLY A 199 3.40 16.01 0.04
C GLY A 199 3.13 17.51 0.00
N PHE A 200 3.37 18.12 -1.13
CA PHE A 200 3.08 19.54 -1.35
C PHE A 200 2.71 19.83 -2.80
N ILE A 201 1.93 20.87 -2.98
CA ILE A 201 1.66 21.46 -4.29
C ILE A 201 2.54 22.71 -4.42
N GLY A 202 3.11 22.91 -5.60
CA GLY A 202 3.91 24.07 -5.91
C GLY A 202 3.47 24.74 -7.20
N ILE A 203 3.68 26.04 -7.24
CA ILE A 203 3.63 26.87 -8.44
C ILE A 203 4.90 27.69 -8.56
N SER A 204 5.40 27.87 -9.77
CA SER A 204 6.57 28.70 -10.02
C SER A 204 6.37 29.67 -11.18
N TYR A 205 7.12 30.76 -11.13
CA TYR A 205 7.09 31.83 -12.11
C TYR A 205 8.51 32.23 -12.52
N SER A 206 8.73 32.45 -13.81
CA SER A 206 9.97 33.00 -14.36
C SER A 206 9.99 34.54 -14.32
N LYS A 207 8.85 35.14 -14.02
CA LYS A 207 8.64 36.59 -13.86
C LYS A 207 7.87 36.83 -12.58
N GLU A 208 7.62 38.08 -12.27
CA GLU A 208 6.78 38.45 -11.15
C GLU A 208 5.34 37.93 -11.37
N SER A 209 4.76 37.36 -10.33
CA SER A 209 3.38 36.85 -10.36
C SER A 209 2.40 38.01 -10.61
N PRO A 210 1.40 37.82 -11.49
CA PRO A 210 0.37 38.84 -11.72
C PRO A 210 -0.69 38.90 -10.59
N LEU A 211 -0.63 37.98 -9.62
CA LEU A 211 -1.64 37.83 -8.57
C LEU A 211 -1.08 38.13 -7.18
N SER A 212 -1.95 38.60 -6.29
CA SER A 212 -1.59 38.78 -4.89
C SER A 212 -1.37 37.47 -4.17
N HIS A 213 -0.65 37.52 -3.05
CA HIS A 213 -0.42 36.36 -2.18
C HIS A 213 -1.72 35.65 -1.77
N ASP A 214 -2.75 36.44 -1.38
CA ASP A 214 -4.03 35.89 -0.93
C ASP A 214 -4.77 35.15 -2.05
N GLN A 215 -4.70 35.68 -3.28
CA GLN A 215 -5.27 34.99 -4.43
C GLN A 215 -4.53 33.68 -4.73
N MET A 216 -3.20 33.69 -4.72
CA MET A 216 -2.41 32.46 -4.89
C MET A 216 -2.75 31.42 -3.81
N PHE A 217 -2.80 31.86 -2.54
CA PHE A 217 -3.15 31.01 -1.41
C PHE A 217 -4.54 30.38 -1.56
N TYR A 218 -5.54 31.17 -1.93
CA TYR A 218 -6.91 30.69 -2.14
C TYR A 218 -6.97 29.56 -3.21
N TYR A 219 -6.37 29.80 -4.36
CA TYR A 219 -6.43 28.82 -5.46
C TYR A 219 -5.61 27.57 -5.19
N ILE A 220 -4.42 27.69 -4.58
CA ILE A 220 -3.59 26.52 -4.28
C ILE A 220 -4.22 25.65 -3.18
N THR A 221 -4.85 26.26 -2.17
CA THR A 221 -5.58 25.52 -1.13
C THR A 221 -6.83 24.83 -1.67
N THR A 222 -7.52 25.45 -2.63
CA THR A 222 -8.66 24.82 -3.33
C THR A 222 -8.21 23.60 -4.13
N CYS A 223 -7.11 23.72 -4.87
CA CYS A 223 -6.51 22.59 -5.59
C CYS A 223 -6.03 21.47 -4.64
N ALA A 224 -5.41 21.86 -3.52
CA ALA A 224 -4.97 20.91 -2.50
C ALA A 224 -6.13 20.07 -1.94
N ARG A 225 -7.25 20.70 -1.62
CA ARG A 225 -8.48 20.01 -1.17
C ARG A 225 -8.97 19.03 -2.22
N ALA A 226 -9.07 19.45 -3.48
CA ALA A 226 -9.49 18.58 -4.57
C ALA A 226 -8.56 17.34 -4.71
N ILE A 227 -7.25 17.51 -4.55
CA ILE A 227 -6.29 16.40 -4.60
C ILE A 227 -6.43 15.49 -3.36
N ILE A 228 -6.65 16.05 -2.17
CA ILE A 228 -6.91 15.29 -0.94
C ILE A 228 -8.17 14.45 -1.11
N ASP A 229 -9.26 15.04 -1.61
CA ASP A 229 -10.52 14.31 -1.84
C ASP A 229 -10.34 13.13 -2.81
N LEU A 230 -9.52 13.30 -3.85
CA LEU A 230 -9.16 12.20 -4.76
C LEU A 230 -8.39 11.07 -4.08
N ALA A 231 -7.62 11.37 -3.05
CA ALA A 231 -6.83 10.40 -2.29
C ALA A 231 -7.67 9.69 -1.20
N ILE A 232 -8.58 10.42 -0.51
CA ILE A 232 -9.38 9.91 0.62
C ILE A 232 -10.56 9.03 0.16
N VAL A 233 -11.23 9.37 -0.95
CA VAL A 233 -12.41 8.62 -1.47
C VAL A 233 -12.12 7.12 -1.69
N LYS A 234 -10.89 6.67 -1.53
CA LYS A 234 -10.46 5.28 -1.72
C LYS A 234 -9.79 4.62 -0.50
N GLY A 235 -9.79 5.28 0.63
CA GLY A 235 -9.32 4.68 1.90
C GLY A 235 -10.44 4.05 2.75
N ASN A 236 -11.69 4.12 2.29
CA ASN A 236 -12.86 3.54 2.97
C ASN A 236 -13.36 2.30 2.24
#